data_f25b3cfcf06783cae9377d473dce2fd3
#
_entry.id   f25b3cfcf06783cae9377d473dce2fd3
#
_cell.length_a   1.000
_cell.length_b   1.000
_cell.length_c   1.000
_cell.angle_alpha   90.00
_cell.angle_beta   90.00
_cell.angle_gamma   90.00
#
_symmetry.space_group_name_H-M   'P 1'
#
loop_
_entity.id
_entity.type
_entity.pdbx_description
1 polymer ?
#
loop_
_entity_poly.entity_id
_entity_poly.type
_entity_poly.pdbx_seq_one_letter_code
_entity_poly.pdbx_strand_id
1 'polypeptide(L)'
;MVACVVLAASGCTSLGAVRDFASTSSDAVQYSHLVSAYAGTPTRLKRYEPQSQWPELDRQATEREAQRERLLLRQKLIQEYMDALGQLAADDLVSYDSQLDALGAAVQDAKFADQSEAAAFSAVSKLLVGAVTDRWRRGKLVSLIEQTEAPFQVVMGAMVTLVEKDFGSDVANERVAIDKYYTTKQHEGRDPAGLAALAEWREMREGQLQDRESAIGSYTTVLKTIAAGHHKLYESRHELSKPEIKAEIHTYTMRLKEASTAIARL
;
A
#
# COMPACT_ATOMS: atom_id res chain seq x y z
N MET A 1 7.31 43.73 -46.79
CA MET A 1 6.41 43.39 -45.67
C MET A 1 6.54 41.90 -45.42
N VAL A 2 7.30 41.53 -44.38
CA VAL A 2 7.46 40.12 -43.96
C VAL A 2 6.46 39.88 -42.85
N ALA A 3 5.44 39.07 -43.10
CA ALA A 3 4.46 38.68 -42.08
C ALA A 3 5.07 37.60 -41.19
N CYS A 4 5.43 37.98 -39.97
CA CYS A 4 5.73 37.01 -38.89
C CYS A 4 4.46 36.28 -38.49
N VAL A 5 4.31 35.03 -38.91
CA VAL A 5 3.33 34.12 -38.37
C VAL A 5 3.85 33.66 -37.02
N VAL A 6 3.30 34.24 -35.96
CA VAL A 6 3.46 33.72 -34.60
C VAL A 6 2.62 32.46 -34.48
N LEU A 7 3.25 31.30 -34.63
CA LEU A 7 2.68 30.01 -34.24
C LEU A 7 2.53 30.03 -32.71
N ALA A 8 1.32 30.38 -32.26
CA ALA A 8 0.90 30.09 -30.91
C ALA A 8 0.92 28.57 -30.73
N ALA A 9 2.00 28.05 -30.20
CA ALA A 9 2.07 26.70 -29.69
C ALA A 9 1.03 26.61 -28.55
N SER A 10 -0.18 26.15 -28.90
CA SER A 10 -1.17 25.70 -27.94
C SER A 10 -0.55 24.52 -27.21
N GLY A 11 0.27 24.81 -26.21
CA GLY A 11 0.81 23.79 -25.32
C GLY A 11 -0.37 23.04 -24.73
N CYS A 12 -0.62 21.85 -25.24
CA CYS A 12 -1.52 20.89 -24.58
C CYS A 12 -1.14 20.85 -23.12
N THR A 13 -1.96 21.42 -22.24
CA THR A 13 -1.77 21.41 -20.81
C THR A 13 -2.06 19.98 -20.31
N SER A 14 -1.26 19.00 -20.76
CA SER A 14 -1.45 17.60 -20.40
C SER A 14 -1.12 17.39 -18.94
N LEU A 15 -2.00 16.72 -18.21
CA LEU A 15 -1.82 16.26 -16.85
C LEU A 15 -1.16 14.86 -16.80
N GLY A 16 -0.39 14.51 -17.83
CA GLY A 16 0.24 13.19 -17.99
C GLY A 16 1.05 12.76 -16.78
N ALA A 17 1.82 13.68 -16.17
CA ALA A 17 2.59 13.35 -14.97
C ALA A 17 1.68 12.95 -13.77
N VAL A 18 0.54 13.61 -13.61
CA VAL A 18 -0.46 13.26 -12.57
C VAL A 18 -1.06 11.89 -12.87
N ARG A 19 -1.44 11.65 -14.12
CA ARG A 19 -1.97 10.34 -14.55
C ARG A 19 -0.96 9.22 -14.31
N ASP A 20 0.29 9.42 -14.73
CA ASP A 20 1.33 8.39 -14.61
C ASP A 20 1.69 8.12 -13.13
N PHE A 21 1.73 9.15 -12.29
CA PHE A 21 1.88 8.99 -10.84
C PHE A 21 0.70 8.21 -10.23
N ALA A 22 -0.52 8.58 -10.58
CA ALA A 22 -1.72 7.95 -10.05
C ALA A 22 -1.82 6.48 -10.48
N SER A 23 -1.61 6.15 -11.75
CA SER A 23 -1.59 4.78 -12.24
C SER A 23 -0.49 3.95 -11.57
N THR A 24 0.73 4.49 -11.48
CA THR A 24 1.84 3.78 -10.82
C THR A 24 1.55 3.57 -9.32
N SER A 25 0.90 4.52 -8.65
CA SER A 25 0.48 4.40 -7.25
C SER A 25 -0.58 3.33 -7.05
N SER A 26 -1.57 3.28 -7.94
CA SER A 26 -2.62 2.26 -7.93
C SER A 26 -2.05 0.85 -8.06
N ASP A 27 -1.11 0.64 -8.99
CA ASP A 27 -0.44 -0.64 -9.15
C ASP A 27 0.44 -0.99 -7.95
N ALA A 28 1.20 -0.02 -7.44
CA ALA A 28 2.18 -0.23 -6.38
C ALA A 28 1.56 -0.53 -5.00
N VAL A 29 0.34 -0.05 -4.73
CA VAL A 29 -0.33 -0.27 -3.43
C VAL A 29 -0.84 -1.70 -3.26
N GLN A 30 -0.99 -2.44 -4.35
CA GLN A 30 -1.51 -3.81 -4.35
C GLN A 30 -0.42 -4.81 -3.94
N TYR A 31 -0.29 -5.09 -2.64
CA TYR A 31 0.65 -6.09 -2.16
C TYR A 31 -0.02 -7.08 -1.18
N SER A 32 -0.92 -7.89 -1.73
CA SER A 32 -1.70 -8.88 -0.97
C SER A 32 -0.84 -10.00 -0.34
N HIS A 33 0.33 -10.31 -0.93
CA HIS A 33 1.24 -11.31 -0.39
C HIS A 33 1.76 -10.93 1.01
N LEU A 34 2.14 -9.67 1.23
CA LEU A 34 2.59 -9.20 2.54
C LEU A 34 1.47 -9.29 3.59
N VAL A 35 0.26 -8.89 3.20
CA VAL A 35 -0.93 -8.99 4.07
C VAL A 35 -1.22 -10.45 4.43
N SER A 36 -1.13 -11.36 3.46
CA SER A 36 -1.32 -12.80 3.68
C SER A 36 -0.19 -13.39 4.56
N ALA A 37 1.05 -12.95 4.35
CA ALA A 37 2.18 -13.35 5.18
C ALA A 37 1.99 -12.92 6.64
N TYR A 38 1.52 -11.70 6.88
CA TYR A 38 1.18 -11.20 8.20
C TYR A 38 0.05 -12.02 8.86
N ALA A 39 -1.04 -12.22 8.16
CA ALA A 39 -2.17 -13.01 8.68
C ALA A 39 -1.77 -14.45 9.04
N GLY A 40 -0.86 -15.05 8.27
CA GLY A 40 -0.37 -16.41 8.47
C GLY A 40 0.67 -16.58 9.60
N THR A 41 1.14 -15.50 10.25
CA THR A 41 2.18 -15.58 11.29
C THR A 41 1.82 -16.53 12.44
N PRO A 42 0.63 -16.49 13.07
CA PRO A 42 0.31 -17.40 14.17
C PRO A 42 0.33 -18.87 13.75
N THR A 43 -0.12 -19.18 12.53
CA THR A 43 -0.10 -20.54 11.98
C THR A 43 1.33 -21.04 11.77
N ARG A 44 2.25 -20.17 11.33
CA ARG A 44 3.66 -20.53 11.16
C ARG A 44 4.35 -20.76 12.50
N LEU A 45 4.04 -19.95 13.51
CA LEU A 45 4.59 -20.06 14.87
C LEU A 45 4.30 -21.41 15.54
N LYS A 46 3.18 -22.07 15.23
CA LYS A 46 2.88 -23.42 15.75
C LYS A 46 3.96 -24.46 15.47
N ARG A 47 4.80 -24.25 14.45
CA ARG A 47 5.92 -25.16 14.13
C ARG A 47 7.05 -25.07 15.15
N TYR A 48 7.16 -23.97 15.86
CA TYR A 48 8.26 -23.63 16.74
C TYR A 48 7.86 -23.57 18.21
N GLU A 49 6.57 -23.42 18.49
CA GLU A 49 6.02 -23.27 19.82
C GLU A 49 5.43 -24.60 20.35
N PRO A 50 5.50 -24.83 21.67
CA PRO A 50 4.95 -26.03 22.28
C PRO A 50 3.43 -26.09 22.09
N GLN A 51 2.88 -27.31 22.07
CA GLN A 51 1.45 -27.54 21.87
C GLN A 51 0.54 -26.83 22.88
N SER A 52 1.06 -26.56 24.09
CA SER A 52 0.34 -25.78 25.11
C SER A 52 0.00 -24.36 24.68
N GLN A 53 0.71 -23.78 23.71
CA GLN A 53 0.46 -22.45 23.15
C GLN A 53 -0.47 -22.45 21.92
N TRP A 54 -0.76 -23.61 21.34
CA TRP A 54 -1.55 -23.72 20.13
C TRP A 54 -2.97 -23.11 20.23
N PRO A 55 -3.72 -23.29 21.32
CA PRO A 55 -5.04 -22.66 21.44
C PRO A 55 -4.99 -21.13 21.34
N GLU A 56 -3.96 -20.52 21.90
CA GLU A 56 -3.75 -19.07 21.81
C GLU A 56 -3.36 -18.66 20.39
N LEU A 57 -2.49 -19.41 19.73
CA LEU A 57 -2.11 -19.17 18.33
C LEU A 57 -3.30 -19.36 17.38
N ASP A 58 -4.22 -20.27 17.67
CA ASP A 58 -5.47 -20.44 16.91
C ASP A 58 -6.41 -19.23 17.07
N ARG A 59 -6.53 -18.72 18.28
CA ARG A 59 -7.29 -17.50 18.54
C ARG A 59 -6.69 -16.31 17.75
N GLN A 60 -5.37 -16.14 17.83
CA GLN A 60 -4.67 -15.09 17.09
C GLN A 60 -4.82 -15.26 15.57
N ALA A 61 -4.76 -16.47 15.02
CA ALA A 61 -4.97 -16.73 13.61
C ALA A 61 -6.36 -16.28 13.15
N THR A 62 -7.39 -16.53 13.95
CA THR A 62 -8.76 -16.08 13.66
C THR A 62 -8.86 -14.55 13.66
N GLU A 63 -8.24 -13.87 14.63
CA GLU A 63 -8.21 -12.41 14.71
C GLU A 63 -7.42 -11.79 13.53
N ARG A 64 -6.29 -12.42 13.13
CA ARG A 64 -5.49 -11.98 11.99
C ARG A 64 -6.23 -12.11 10.66
N GLU A 65 -7.03 -13.16 10.49
CA GLU A 65 -7.84 -13.30 9.27
C GLU A 65 -8.88 -12.18 9.16
N ALA A 66 -9.56 -11.83 10.26
CA ALA A 66 -10.45 -10.68 10.28
C ALA A 66 -9.73 -9.34 10.04
N GLN A 67 -8.47 -9.21 10.46
CA GLN A 67 -7.62 -8.05 10.15
C GLN A 67 -7.21 -8.04 8.68
N ARG A 68 -6.91 -9.19 8.08
CA ARG A 68 -6.54 -9.33 6.68
C ARG A 68 -7.58 -8.71 5.75
N GLU A 69 -8.85 -9.00 5.98
CA GLU A 69 -9.94 -8.43 5.17
C GLU A 69 -9.97 -6.90 5.24
N ARG A 70 -9.81 -6.33 6.44
CA ARG A 70 -9.75 -4.87 6.62
C ARG A 70 -8.54 -4.22 5.95
N LEU A 71 -7.40 -4.91 5.96
CA LEU A 71 -6.18 -4.45 5.30
C LEU A 71 -6.32 -4.43 3.78
N LEU A 72 -6.89 -5.48 3.20
CA LEU A 72 -7.18 -5.55 1.78
C LEU A 72 -8.18 -4.47 1.36
N LEU A 73 -9.16 -4.16 2.22
CA LEU A 73 -10.10 -3.06 1.97
C LEU A 73 -9.40 -1.69 1.96
N ARG A 74 -8.43 -1.47 2.86
CA ARG A 74 -7.63 -0.24 2.86
C ARG A 74 -6.80 -0.10 1.58
N GLN A 75 -6.13 -1.17 1.17
CA GLN A 75 -5.39 -1.20 -0.09
C GLN A 75 -6.31 -0.86 -1.27
N LYS A 76 -7.49 -1.49 -1.30
CA LYS A 76 -8.49 -1.25 -2.35
C LYS A 76 -8.95 0.21 -2.38
N LEU A 77 -9.21 0.84 -1.23
CA LEU A 77 -9.59 2.27 -1.20
C LEU A 77 -8.51 3.16 -1.82
N ILE A 78 -7.25 2.95 -1.42
CA ILE A 78 -6.12 3.72 -1.94
C ILE A 78 -5.99 3.52 -3.45
N GLN A 79 -6.12 2.27 -3.91
CA GLN A 79 -6.11 1.91 -5.31
C GLN A 79 -7.20 2.66 -6.10
N GLU A 80 -8.46 2.51 -5.69
CA GLU A 80 -9.61 3.14 -6.36
C GLU A 80 -9.51 4.67 -6.35
N TYR A 81 -8.98 5.25 -5.27
CA TYR A 81 -8.71 6.67 -5.19
C TYR A 81 -7.65 7.12 -6.21
N MET A 82 -6.55 6.39 -6.33
CA MET A 82 -5.51 6.69 -7.31
C MET A 82 -5.98 6.47 -8.74
N ASP A 83 -6.76 5.43 -9.01
CA ASP A 83 -7.37 5.21 -10.31
C ASP A 83 -8.29 6.37 -10.71
N ALA A 84 -9.13 6.86 -9.79
CA ALA A 84 -9.99 8.02 -10.03
C ALA A 84 -9.18 9.29 -10.32
N LEU A 85 -8.09 9.55 -9.58
CA LEU A 85 -7.18 10.66 -9.87
C LEU A 85 -6.57 10.55 -11.27
N GLY A 86 -6.09 9.35 -11.63
CA GLY A 86 -5.51 9.08 -12.94
C GLY A 86 -6.48 9.36 -14.08
N GLN A 87 -7.73 8.99 -13.90
CA GLN A 87 -8.77 9.21 -14.92
C GLN A 87 -9.24 10.65 -15.01
N LEU A 88 -9.40 11.34 -13.88
CA LEU A 88 -9.66 12.79 -13.90
C LEU A 88 -8.52 13.57 -14.57
N ALA A 89 -7.30 13.04 -14.54
CA ALA A 89 -6.13 13.59 -15.21
C ALA A 89 -5.99 13.15 -16.68
N ALA A 90 -6.72 12.12 -17.12
CA ALA A 90 -6.72 11.64 -18.50
C ALA A 90 -7.72 12.45 -19.35
N ASP A 91 -7.52 12.40 -20.69
CA ASP A 91 -8.42 13.05 -21.62
C ASP A 91 -9.62 12.14 -22.02
N ASP A 92 -9.59 10.85 -21.65
CA ASP A 92 -10.59 9.85 -21.99
C ASP A 92 -11.62 9.60 -20.89
N LEU A 93 -12.90 9.35 -21.31
CA LEU A 93 -14.02 9.08 -20.41
C LEU A 93 -14.18 7.57 -20.18
N VAL A 94 -14.04 7.12 -18.95
CA VAL A 94 -14.47 5.78 -18.52
C VAL A 94 -15.47 5.90 -17.38
N SER A 95 -16.52 5.06 -17.35
CA SER A 95 -17.53 5.05 -16.28
C SER A 95 -17.17 4.07 -15.18
N TYR A 96 -17.32 4.48 -13.92
CA TYR A 96 -16.83 3.75 -12.71
C TYR A 96 -17.93 3.30 -11.75
N ASP A 97 -19.19 3.48 -12.09
CA ASP A 97 -20.33 3.48 -11.15
C ASP A 97 -20.43 2.22 -10.26
N SER A 98 -20.19 1.02 -10.82
CA SER A 98 -20.45 -0.23 -10.07
C SER A 98 -19.36 -0.63 -9.06
N GLN A 99 -18.12 -0.23 -9.28
CA GLN A 99 -16.99 -0.59 -8.40
C GLN A 99 -16.94 0.29 -7.14
N LEU A 100 -17.32 1.57 -7.31
CA LEU A 100 -17.35 2.55 -6.21
C LEU A 100 -18.52 2.32 -5.26
N ASP A 101 -19.66 1.87 -5.77
CA ASP A 101 -20.82 1.51 -4.94
C ASP A 101 -20.48 0.31 -4.02
N ALA A 102 -19.79 -0.70 -4.56
CA ALA A 102 -19.33 -1.85 -3.79
C ALA A 102 -18.30 -1.47 -2.72
N LEU A 103 -17.39 -0.53 -3.04
CA LEU A 103 -16.42 0.00 -2.08
C LEU A 103 -17.13 0.79 -0.96
N GLY A 104 -18.08 1.64 -1.31
CA GLY A 104 -18.86 2.42 -0.35
C GLY A 104 -19.62 1.55 0.65
N ALA A 105 -20.23 0.46 0.18
CA ALA A 105 -20.91 -0.51 1.03
C ALA A 105 -19.92 -1.26 1.94
N ALA A 106 -18.80 -1.73 1.39
CA ALA A 106 -17.78 -2.45 2.16
C ALA A 106 -17.12 -1.59 3.25
N VAL A 107 -16.99 -0.28 3.02
CA VAL A 107 -16.49 0.71 3.99
C VAL A 107 -17.41 0.85 5.19
N GLN A 108 -18.73 0.83 4.97
CA GLN A 108 -19.70 0.97 6.06
C GLN A 108 -19.70 -0.25 6.99
N ASP A 109 -19.38 -1.43 6.46
CA ASP A 109 -19.32 -2.69 7.22
C ASP A 109 -17.95 -2.92 7.88
N ALA A 110 -16.91 -2.18 7.49
CA ALA A 110 -15.58 -2.35 8.04
C ALA A 110 -15.48 -1.77 9.47
N LYS A 111 -15.20 -2.64 10.45
CA LYS A 111 -14.89 -2.24 11.83
C LYS A 111 -13.43 -1.80 11.92
N PHE A 112 -13.17 -0.51 11.84
CA PHE A 112 -11.84 0.06 12.10
C PHE A 112 -11.57 0.13 13.59
N ALA A 113 -10.30 -0.07 14.00
CA ALA A 113 -9.91 0.00 15.40
C ALA A 113 -9.86 1.45 15.92
N ASP A 114 -9.58 2.41 15.03
CA ASP A 114 -9.49 3.84 15.33
C ASP A 114 -10.65 4.59 14.66
N GLN A 115 -11.36 5.41 15.46
CA GLN A 115 -12.48 6.22 14.98
C GLN A 115 -12.05 7.31 14.01
N SER A 116 -10.84 7.87 14.16
CA SER A 116 -10.31 8.90 13.25
C SER A 116 -9.97 8.29 11.88
N GLU A 117 -9.40 7.11 11.86
CA GLU A 117 -9.14 6.35 10.65
C GLU A 117 -10.45 5.98 9.93
N ALA A 118 -11.43 5.48 10.66
CA ALA A 118 -12.75 5.16 10.13
C ALA A 118 -13.43 6.38 9.47
N ALA A 119 -13.34 7.54 10.12
CA ALA A 119 -13.87 8.80 9.60
C ALA A 119 -13.12 9.24 8.33
N ALA A 120 -11.79 9.17 8.33
CA ALA A 120 -10.96 9.52 7.18
C ALA A 120 -11.23 8.60 5.97
N PHE A 121 -11.33 7.29 6.22
CA PHE A 121 -11.65 6.30 5.20
C PHE A 121 -13.04 6.54 4.59
N SER A 122 -14.05 6.80 5.42
CA SER A 122 -15.41 7.15 4.98
C SER A 122 -15.43 8.47 4.19
N ALA A 123 -14.63 9.47 4.58
CA ALA A 123 -14.54 10.74 3.88
C ALA A 123 -13.96 10.56 2.47
N VAL A 124 -12.84 9.86 2.31
CA VAL A 124 -12.23 9.57 1.00
C VAL A 124 -13.21 8.80 0.11
N SER A 125 -13.87 7.75 0.63
CA SER A 125 -14.84 6.96 -0.12
C SER A 125 -16.04 7.78 -0.60
N LYS A 126 -16.61 8.63 0.24
CA LYS A 126 -17.74 9.52 -0.13
C LYS A 126 -17.37 10.53 -1.22
N LEU A 127 -16.15 11.09 -1.11
CA LEU A 127 -15.65 12.05 -2.11
C LEU A 127 -15.40 11.39 -3.45
N LEU A 128 -14.91 10.14 -3.45
CA LEU A 128 -14.75 9.32 -4.64
C LEU A 128 -16.09 9.12 -5.36
N VAL A 129 -17.09 8.61 -4.67
CA VAL A 129 -18.44 8.40 -5.23
C VAL A 129 -19.01 9.70 -5.81
N GLY A 130 -18.83 10.83 -5.11
CA GLY A 130 -19.28 12.14 -5.59
C GLY A 130 -18.53 12.67 -6.81
N ALA A 131 -17.24 12.34 -6.97
CA ALA A 131 -16.41 12.87 -8.05
C ALA A 131 -16.72 12.25 -9.42
N VAL A 132 -17.17 11.00 -9.45
CA VAL A 132 -17.37 10.21 -10.69
C VAL A 132 -18.67 10.55 -11.39
N THR A 133 -19.68 11.04 -10.68
CA THR A 133 -21.03 11.33 -11.23
C THR A 133 -21.11 12.59 -12.09
N ASP A 134 -20.08 13.44 -12.13
CA ASP A 134 -20.11 14.76 -12.78
C ASP A 134 -19.14 14.92 -13.97
N ARG A 135 -19.63 15.48 -15.06
CA ARG A 135 -18.95 15.66 -16.37
C ARG A 135 -17.79 16.70 -16.42
N TRP A 136 -17.43 17.40 -15.35
CA TRP A 136 -16.49 18.53 -15.39
C TRP A 136 -15.13 18.17 -14.75
N ARG A 137 -14.08 17.94 -15.56
CA ARG A 137 -12.87 17.24 -15.19
C ARG A 137 -11.83 18.02 -14.37
N ARG A 138 -11.39 19.21 -14.82
CA ARG A 138 -10.28 19.91 -14.15
C ARG A 138 -10.65 20.48 -12.80
N GLY A 139 -11.79 21.12 -12.71
CA GLY A 139 -12.28 21.62 -11.41
C GLY A 139 -12.52 20.52 -10.42
N LYS A 140 -12.92 19.34 -10.88
CA LYS A 140 -13.12 18.15 -10.06
C LYS A 140 -11.81 17.54 -9.58
N LEU A 141 -10.78 17.44 -10.42
CA LEU A 141 -9.46 16.96 -10.01
C LEU A 141 -8.88 17.82 -8.87
N VAL A 142 -8.87 19.16 -9.05
CA VAL A 142 -8.42 20.09 -8.02
C VAL A 142 -9.24 19.96 -6.75
N SER A 143 -10.57 19.94 -6.88
CA SER A 143 -11.49 19.80 -5.75
C SER A 143 -11.32 18.45 -5.04
N LEU A 144 -11.13 17.36 -5.76
CA LEU A 144 -10.91 16.03 -5.17
C LEU A 144 -9.60 16.03 -4.40
N ILE A 145 -8.49 16.47 -4.99
CA ILE A 145 -7.18 16.58 -4.31
C ILE A 145 -7.31 17.41 -3.03
N GLU A 146 -7.97 18.58 -3.11
CA GLU A 146 -8.10 19.49 -1.98
C GLU A 146 -8.93 18.91 -0.83
N GLN A 147 -10.05 18.27 -1.14
CA GLN A 147 -10.95 17.72 -0.12
C GLN A 147 -10.45 16.42 0.48
N THR A 148 -9.64 15.66 -0.26
CA THR A 148 -9.11 14.37 0.21
C THR A 148 -7.76 14.47 0.89
N GLU A 149 -7.01 15.56 0.79
CA GLU A 149 -5.65 15.65 1.34
C GLU A 149 -5.60 15.21 2.81
N ALA A 150 -6.33 15.86 3.69
CA ALA A 150 -6.27 15.56 5.11
C ALA A 150 -6.73 14.11 5.44
N PRO A 151 -7.89 13.62 4.97
CA PRO A 151 -8.30 12.25 5.27
C PRO A 151 -7.41 11.20 4.57
N PHE A 152 -6.88 11.48 3.38
CA PHE A 152 -5.98 10.56 2.69
C PHE A 152 -4.66 10.38 3.45
N GLN A 153 -4.06 11.46 3.95
CA GLN A 153 -2.86 11.38 4.78
C GLN A 153 -3.08 10.57 6.06
N VAL A 154 -4.25 10.66 6.68
CA VAL A 154 -4.60 9.81 7.85
C VAL A 154 -4.64 8.32 7.46
N VAL A 155 -5.28 7.97 6.35
CA VAL A 155 -5.32 6.59 5.84
C VAL A 155 -3.92 6.06 5.53
N MET A 156 -3.11 6.86 4.83
CA MET A 156 -1.73 6.48 4.50
C MET A 156 -0.85 6.32 5.74
N GLY A 157 -0.96 7.23 6.71
CA GLY A 157 -0.22 7.18 7.98
C GLY A 157 -0.58 5.94 8.80
N ALA A 158 -1.86 5.58 8.86
CA ALA A 158 -2.32 4.36 9.52
C ALA A 158 -1.75 3.10 8.84
N MET A 159 -1.75 3.04 7.51
CA MET A 159 -1.16 1.93 6.76
C MET A 159 0.36 1.82 6.98
N VAL A 160 1.09 2.94 6.95
CA VAL A 160 2.53 2.97 7.25
C VAL A 160 2.81 2.44 8.65
N THR A 161 2.08 2.96 9.65
CA THR A 161 2.25 2.55 11.05
C THR A 161 2.03 1.04 11.24
N LEU A 162 0.99 0.51 10.63
CA LEU A 162 0.66 -0.90 10.72
C LEU A 162 1.74 -1.79 10.06
N VAL A 163 2.19 -1.41 8.85
CA VAL A 163 3.22 -2.18 8.13
C VAL A 163 4.56 -2.12 8.87
N GLU A 164 4.99 -0.95 9.33
CA GLU A 164 6.28 -0.81 10.02
C GLU A 164 6.27 -1.46 11.41
N LYS A 165 5.21 -1.23 12.19
CA LYS A 165 5.18 -1.67 13.59
C LYS A 165 4.63 -3.08 13.75
N ASP A 166 3.44 -3.34 13.22
CA ASP A 166 2.78 -4.61 13.51
C ASP A 166 3.38 -5.76 12.70
N PHE A 167 3.59 -5.56 11.37
CA PHE A 167 4.22 -6.58 10.55
C PHE A 167 5.70 -6.76 10.93
N GLY A 168 6.42 -5.68 11.22
CA GLY A 168 7.80 -5.72 11.68
C GLY A 168 7.94 -6.46 13.01
N SER A 169 7.07 -6.19 13.97
CA SER A 169 7.05 -6.89 15.27
C SER A 169 6.75 -8.39 15.11
N ASP A 170 5.83 -8.75 14.22
CA ASP A 170 5.51 -10.16 13.97
C ASP A 170 6.71 -10.92 13.38
N VAL A 171 7.45 -10.32 12.44
CA VAL A 171 8.66 -10.93 11.87
C VAL A 171 9.75 -11.06 12.92
N ALA A 172 9.93 -10.04 13.78
CA ALA A 172 10.87 -10.10 14.88
C ALA A 172 10.54 -11.22 15.90
N ASN A 173 9.26 -11.34 16.27
CA ASN A 173 8.78 -12.40 17.16
C ASN A 173 8.95 -13.79 16.55
N GLU A 174 8.66 -13.95 15.25
CA GLU A 174 8.87 -15.21 14.53
C GLU A 174 10.35 -15.57 14.48
N ARG A 175 11.26 -14.60 14.32
CA ARG A 175 12.72 -14.80 14.40
C ARG A 175 13.15 -15.38 15.75
N VAL A 176 12.66 -14.80 16.84
CA VAL A 176 12.96 -15.28 18.20
C VAL A 176 12.48 -16.72 18.38
N ALA A 177 11.27 -17.05 17.94
CA ALA A 177 10.73 -18.41 18.04
C ALA A 177 11.54 -19.42 17.22
N ILE A 178 11.93 -19.07 16.00
CA ILE A 178 12.78 -19.89 15.13
C ILE A 178 14.15 -20.12 15.77
N ASP A 179 14.81 -19.07 16.22
CA ASP A 179 16.12 -19.17 16.85
C ASP A 179 16.10 -20.08 18.07
N LYS A 180 15.16 -19.86 18.98
CA LYS A 180 14.95 -20.69 20.17
C LYS A 180 14.73 -22.18 19.81
N TYR A 181 13.87 -22.44 18.84
CA TYR A 181 13.52 -23.80 18.41
C TYR A 181 14.76 -24.54 17.87
N TYR A 182 15.43 -23.96 16.88
CA TYR A 182 16.59 -24.61 16.25
C TYR A 182 17.78 -24.73 17.19
N THR A 183 18.02 -23.72 18.03
CA THR A 183 19.10 -23.82 19.07
C THR A 183 18.82 -24.96 20.02
N THR A 184 17.57 -25.10 20.51
CA THR A 184 17.19 -26.21 21.39
C THR A 184 17.39 -27.56 20.69
N LYS A 185 16.92 -27.71 19.44
CA LYS A 185 17.06 -28.96 18.69
C LYS A 185 18.48 -29.31 18.34
N GLN A 186 19.35 -28.34 18.11
CA GLN A 186 20.78 -28.58 17.92
C GLN A 186 21.47 -29.09 19.20
N HIS A 187 21.07 -28.59 20.37
CA HIS A 187 21.61 -29.10 21.66
C HIS A 187 21.11 -30.50 22.02
N GLU A 188 19.89 -30.84 21.65
CA GLU A 188 19.28 -32.16 21.87
C GLU A 188 19.81 -33.21 20.86
N GLY A 189 20.22 -32.80 19.68
CA GLY A 189 20.61 -33.69 18.58
C GLY A 189 21.90 -34.44 18.86
N ARG A 190 21.95 -35.70 18.41
CA ARG A 190 23.13 -36.59 18.54
C ARG A 190 23.62 -37.09 17.17
N ASP A 191 22.78 -37.07 16.17
CA ASP A 191 23.09 -37.54 14.83
C ASP A 191 23.71 -36.41 13.99
N PRO A 192 24.92 -36.56 13.43
CA PRO A 192 25.58 -35.55 12.63
C PRO A 192 24.80 -35.16 11.36
N ALA A 193 24.13 -36.12 10.70
CA ALA A 193 23.34 -35.84 9.50
C ALA A 193 22.09 -35.03 9.84
N GLY A 194 21.40 -35.36 10.95
CA GLY A 194 20.27 -34.59 11.46
C GLY A 194 20.68 -33.19 11.88
N LEU A 195 21.85 -33.01 12.50
CA LEU A 195 22.35 -31.68 12.84
C LEU A 195 22.67 -30.81 11.61
N ALA A 196 23.23 -31.40 10.54
CA ALA A 196 23.49 -30.74 9.30
C ALA A 196 22.14 -30.27 8.63
N ALA A 197 21.16 -31.16 8.58
CA ALA A 197 19.84 -30.80 8.07
C ALA A 197 19.14 -29.68 8.87
N LEU A 198 19.26 -29.73 10.21
CA LEU A 198 18.72 -28.66 11.07
C LEU A 198 19.38 -27.30 10.78
N ALA A 199 20.70 -27.28 10.53
CA ALA A 199 21.42 -26.06 10.18
C ALA A 199 20.94 -25.47 8.86
N GLU A 200 20.80 -26.29 7.81
CA GLU A 200 20.27 -25.87 6.51
C GLU A 200 18.83 -25.35 6.62
N TRP A 201 17.97 -26.02 7.38
CA TRP A 201 16.59 -25.58 7.59
C TRP A 201 16.52 -24.26 8.35
N ARG A 202 17.39 -24.05 9.33
CA ARG A 202 17.50 -22.78 10.04
C ARG A 202 17.88 -21.66 9.08
N GLU A 203 18.94 -21.86 8.29
CA GLU A 203 19.40 -20.87 7.30
C GLU A 203 18.27 -20.51 6.30
N MET A 204 17.56 -21.52 5.77
CA MET A 204 16.41 -21.29 4.90
C MET A 204 15.33 -20.43 5.57
N ARG A 205 15.00 -20.67 6.86
CA ARG A 205 14.01 -19.89 7.60
C ARG A 205 14.46 -18.47 7.88
N GLU A 206 15.72 -18.29 8.20
CA GLU A 206 16.32 -16.96 8.38
C GLU A 206 16.28 -16.16 7.08
N GLY A 207 16.59 -16.78 5.95
CA GLY A 207 16.44 -16.17 4.61
C GLY A 207 15.01 -15.72 4.34
N GLN A 208 14.00 -16.57 4.59
CA GLN A 208 12.58 -16.22 4.43
C GLN A 208 12.14 -15.07 5.35
N LEU A 209 12.73 -14.93 6.54
CA LEU A 209 12.46 -13.78 7.41
C LEU A 209 13.08 -12.51 6.85
N GLN A 210 14.31 -12.58 6.33
CA GLN A 210 14.99 -11.44 5.71
C GLN A 210 14.25 -10.93 4.47
N ASP A 211 13.73 -11.83 3.63
CA ASP A 211 12.90 -11.48 2.49
C ASP A 211 11.66 -10.70 2.93
N ARG A 212 10.97 -11.16 3.98
CA ARG A 212 9.80 -10.46 4.53
C ARG A 212 10.14 -9.10 5.13
N GLU A 213 11.25 -8.97 5.84
CA GLU A 213 11.72 -7.67 6.35
C GLU A 213 12.00 -6.70 5.20
N SER A 214 12.66 -7.18 4.14
CA SER A 214 12.92 -6.40 2.94
C SER A 214 11.63 -5.98 2.23
N ALA A 215 10.65 -6.88 2.15
CA ALA A 215 9.32 -6.58 1.62
C ALA A 215 8.58 -5.51 2.44
N ILE A 216 8.63 -5.58 3.77
CA ILE A 216 8.07 -4.58 4.69
C ILE A 216 8.70 -3.20 4.42
N GLY A 217 10.04 -3.14 4.34
CA GLY A 217 10.77 -1.89 4.08
C GLY A 217 10.42 -1.27 2.72
N SER A 218 10.38 -2.10 1.68
CA SER A 218 10.03 -1.66 0.32
C SER A 218 8.58 -1.20 0.23
N TYR A 219 7.63 -1.94 0.83
CA TYR A 219 6.22 -1.55 0.83
C TYR A 219 5.96 -0.29 1.66
N THR A 220 6.65 -0.13 2.79
CA THR A 220 6.63 1.13 3.55
C THR A 220 7.10 2.31 2.70
N THR A 221 8.15 2.11 1.89
CA THR A 221 8.64 3.13 0.96
C THR A 221 7.58 3.48 -0.09
N VAL A 222 6.88 2.48 -0.64
CA VAL A 222 5.75 2.71 -1.55
C VAL A 222 4.69 3.60 -0.89
N LEU A 223 4.21 3.23 0.30
CA LEU A 223 3.15 3.96 1.00
C LEU A 223 3.57 5.42 1.31
N LYS A 224 4.78 5.62 1.82
CA LYS A 224 5.33 6.96 2.09
C LYS A 224 5.49 7.80 0.82
N THR A 225 5.88 7.17 -0.29
CA THR A 225 6.04 7.85 -1.59
C THR A 225 4.69 8.26 -2.17
N ILE A 226 3.66 7.42 -2.05
CA ILE A 226 2.29 7.77 -2.44
C ILE A 226 1.78 8.95 -1.63
N ALA A 227 1.94 8.90 -0.30
CA ALA A 227 1.52 9.99 0.59
C ALA A 227 2.20 11.32 0.25
N ALA A 228 3.53 11.30 0.09
CA ALA A 228 4.30 12.50 -0.25
C ALA A 228 3.97 13.04 -1.64
N GLY A 229 3.80 12.16 -2.63
CA GLY A 229 3.40 12.54 -3.98
C GLY A 229 2.00 13.16 -4.02
N HIS A 230 1.04 12.61 -3.26
CA HIS A 230 -0.29 13.20 -3.11
C HIS A 230 -0.24 14.57 -2.44
N HIS A 231 0.55 14.72 -1.38
CA HIS A 231 0.77 16.01 -0.74
C HIS A 231 1.34 17.04 -1.72
N LYS A 232 2.29 16.64 -2.58
CA LYS A 232 2.82 17.50 -3.64
C LYS A 232 1.75 17.90 -4.67
N LEU A 233 0.86 16.99 -5.04
CA LEU A 233 -0.29 17.33 -5.89
C LEU A 233 -1.18 18.38 -5.22
N TYR A 234 -1.42 18.27 -3.92
CA TYR A 234 -2.21 19.22 -3.15
C TYR A 234 -1.55 20.60 -3.10
N GLU A 235 -0.26 20.68 -2.77
CA GLU A 235 0.48 21.96 -2.74
C GLU A 235 0.46 22.65 -4.10
N SER A 236 0.57 21.89 -5.19
CA SER A 236 0.69 22.40 -6.55
C SER A 236 -0.62 22.31 -7.37
N ARG A 237 -1.76 22.10 -6.74
CA ARG A 237 -3.04 21.75 -7.39
C ARG A 237 -3.53 22.73 -8.45
N HIS A 238 -3.15 23.99 -8.34
CA HIS A 238 -3.48 25.02 -9.33
C HIS A 238 -2.43 25.15 -10.45
N GLU A 239 -1.29 24.47 -10.32
CA GLU A 239 -0.11 24.60 -11.18
C GLU A 239 0.36 23.26 -11.80
N LEU A 240 -0.45 22.20 -11.74
CA LEU A 240 -0.10 20.83 -12.14
C LEU A 240 0.41 20.70 -13.59
N SER A 241 0.12 21.69 -14.44
CA SER A 241 0.61 21.71 -15.83
C SER A 241 1.99 22.36 -16.01
N LYS A 242 2.56 22.99 -14.96
CA LYS A 242 3.89 23.61 -15.04
C LYS A 242 4.98 22.55 -15.22
N PRO A 243 6.01 22.80 -16.08
CA PRO A 243 7.08 21.84 -16.30
C PRO A 243 7.83 21.40 -15.06
N GLU A 244 8.07 22.33 -14.13
CA GLU A 244 8.77 22.07 -12.86
C GLU A 244 7.97 21.11 -11.98
N ILE A 245 6.66 21.34 -11.86
CA ILE A 245 5.76 20.48 -11.08
C ILE A 245 5.66 19.08 -11.71
N LYS A 246 5.56 19.00 -13.04
CA LYS A 246 5.58 17.71 -13.75
C LYS A 246 6.86 16.92 -13.47
N ALA A 247 8.02 17.58 -13.48
CA ALA A 247 9.29 16.94 -13.18
C ALA A 247 9.36 16.41 -11.74
N GLU A 248 8.86 17.19 -10.76
CA GLU A 248 8.79 16.75 -9.38
C GLU A 248 7.84 15.55 -9.22
N ILE A 249 6.64 15.59 -9.79
CA ILE A 249 5.69 14.47 -9.76
C ILE A 249 6.29 13.22 -10.42
N HIS A 250 6.99 13.38 -11.54
CA HIS A 250 7.68 12.28 -12.20
C HIS A 250 8.73 11.62 -11.28
N THR A 251 9.40 12.38 -10.41
CA THR A 251 10.35 11.82 -9.44
C THR A 251 9.66 10.85 -8.47
N TYR A 252 8.45 11.15 -7.99
CA TYR A 252 7.68 10.22 -7.17
C TYR A 252 7.29 8.95 -7.95
N THR A 253 6.90 9.11 -9.23
CA THR A 253 6.60 7.96 -10.11
C THR A 253 7.80 7.02 -10.27
N MET A 254 9.00 7.58 -10.45
CA MET A 254 10.22 6.77 -10.56
C MET A 254 10.54 6.03 -9.26
N ARG A 255 10.44 6.70 -8.12
CA ARG A 255 10.65 6.07 -6.80
C ARG A 255 9.65 4.94 -6.53
N LEU A 256 8.40 5.10 -6.95
CA LEU A 256 7.38 4.03 -6.85
C LEU A 256 7.76 2.82 -7.69
N LYS A 257 8.19 3.02 -8.94
CA LYS A 257 8.63 1.94 -9.83
C LYS A 257 9.84 1.18 -9.26
N GLU A 258 10.81 1.89 -8.70
CA GLU A 258 11.98 1.30 -8.05
C GLU A 258 11.58 0.44 -6.85
N ALA A 259 10.75 0.99 -5.94
CA ALA A 259 10.29 0.28 -4.75
C ALA A 259 9.42 -0.94 -5.12
N SER A 260 8.50 -0.82 -6.09
CA SER A 260 7.67 -1.94 -6.56
C SER A 260 8.50 -3.04 -7.22
N THR A 261 9.54 -2.67 -7.97
CA THR A 261 10.46 -3.65 -8.57
C THR A 261 11.25 -4.41 -7.49
N ALA A 262 11.64 -3.74 -6.41
CA ALA A 262 12.30 -4.39 -5.28
C ALA A 262 11.38 -5.43 -4.61
N ILE A 263 10.09 -5.09 -4.42
CA ILE A 263 9.09 -6.02 -3.86
C ILE A 263 8.87 -7.24 -4.77
N ALA A 264 8.78 -7.04 -6.09
CA ALA A 264 8.50 -8.11 -7.04
C ALA A 264 9.62 -9.16 -7.16
N ARG A 265 10.81 -8.87 -6.63
CA ARG A 265 11.97 -9.79 -6.61
C ARG A 265 12.03 -10.67 -5.36
N LEU A 266 11.20 -10.40 -4.37
CA LEU A 266 11.10 -11.11 -3.10
C LEU A 266 9.99 -12.18 -3.15
#